data_639c6dd7cb623fb3075a884022b7ba28
#
_entry.id   639c6dd7cb623fb3075a884022b7ba28
#
_cell.length_a   1.000
_cell.length_b   1.000
_cell.length_c   1.000
_cell.angle_alpha   90.00
_cell.angle_beta   90.00
_cell.angle_gamma   90.00
#
_symmetry.space_group_name_H-M   'P 1'
#
loop_
_entity.id
_entity.type
_entity.pdbx_description
1 polymer ?
#
loop_
_entity_poly.entity_id
_entity_poly.type
_entity_poly.pdbx_seq_one_letter_code
_entity_poly.pdbx_strand_id
1 'polypeptide(L)'
;KVCADTFGGEAVAFDGIDNAPEEKERGITIATSHVEYSSNDRHYAHVDCPGHADYVKNMITGAAQMDGAILVVSAADGPMPQTREHILLARQVGVPKIVVFLNKADQVDDPELQELVEMEIRELLNEYEFPGDDTPIITGSALKALEGDTSDIGVPAVQKLVEELDVSIPEPARDTDKPFLMPVEDVFTISGRGTVVTGRIETGIVKTGDPLEIVGINDTTETTCTGVETVSYTHLTLPTR
;
A
#
# COMPACT_ATOMS: atom_id res chain seq x y z
N LYS A 1 -3.85 -1.65 13.78
CA LYS A 1 -4.52 -2.01 15.05
C LYS A 1 -5.71 -2.90 14.79
N VAL A 2 -6.78 -2.46 14.10
CA VAL A 2 -8.00 -3.28 13.88
C VAL A 2 -7.66 -4.65 13.30
N CYS A 3 -6.84 -4.72 12.25
CA CYS A 3 -6.43 -5.99 11.65
C CYS A 3 -5.68 -6.89 12.66
N ALA A 4 -4.73 -6.32 13.42
CA ALA A 4 -3.99 -7.06 14.42
C ALA A 4 -4.90 -7.58 15.56
N ASP A 5 -5.85 -6.77 16.00
CA ASP A 5 -6.82 -7.16 17.06
C ASP A 5 -7.82 -8.21 16.55
N THR A 6 -8.16 -8.21 15.25
CA THR A 6 -9.18 -9.11 14.65
C THR A 6 -8.57 -10.40 14.11
N PHE A 7 -7.49 -10.30 13.36
CA PHE A 7 -6.88 -11.40 12.60
C PHE A 7 -5.53 -11.86 13.16
N GLY A 8 -5.02 -11.18 14.20
CA GLY A 8 -3.71 -11.43 14.79
C GLY A 8 -2.58 -10.69 14.09
N GLY A 9 -1.41 -10.70 14.72
CA GLY A 9 -0.22 -9.98 14.26
C GLY A 9 0.16 -8.83 15.21
N GLU A 10 1.18 -8.07 14.84
CA GLU A 10 1.62 -6.90 15.61
C GLU A 10 0.99 -5.63 15.07
N ALA A 11 0.46 -4.80 15.96
CA ALA A 11 -0.04 -3.48 15.60
C ALA A 11 1.11 -2.48 15.57
N VAL A 12 1.35 -1.86 14.43
CA VAL A 12 2.25 -0.71 14.33
C VAL A 12 1.54 0.53 14.89
N ALA A 13 2.22 1.27 15.76
CA ALA A 13 1.69 2.52 16.27
C ALA A 13 1.62 3.57 15.14
N PHE A 14 0.66 4.49 15.23
CA PHE A 14 0.46 5.52 14.19
C PHE A 14 1.74 6.34 13.92
N ASP A 15 2.42 6.76 14.98
CA ASP A 15 3.70 7.49 14.94
C ASP A 15 4.91 6.61 14.57
N GLY A 16 4.70 5.30 14.42
CA GLY A 16 5.68 4.34 13.94
C GLY A 16 5.67 4.14 12.41
N ILE A 17 4.62 4.60 11.72
CA ILE A 17 4.49 4.53 10.27
C ILE A 17 5.29 5.68 9.64
N ASP A 18 5.02 6.92 10.07
CA ASP A 18 5.76 8.11 9.65
C ASP A 18 6.95 8.34 10.59
N ASN A 19 8.12 7.89 10.18
CA ASN A 19 9.30 7.87 11.05
C ASN A 19 10.25 9.06 10.87
N ALA A 20 10.23 9.74 9.72
CA ALA A 20 11.11 10.87 9.46
C ALA A 20 10.75 12.07 10.36
N PRO A 21 11.75 12.80 10.89
CA PRO A 21 11.48 13.97 11.72
C PRO A 21 10.58 15.02 11.05
N GLU A 22 10.75 15.23 9.75
CA GLU A 22 9.96 16.17 8.97
C GLU A 22 8.50 15.70 8.80
N GLU A 23 8.26 14.40 8.67
CA GLU A 23 6.91 13.81 8.64
C GLU A 23 6.16 14.08 9.94
N LYS A 24 6.84 13.84 11.07
CA LYS A 24 6.27 14.09 12.41
C LYS A 24 6.00 15.56 12.68
N GLU A 25 6.89 16.44 12.22
CA GLU A 25 6.71 17.90 12.39
C GLU A 25 5.55 18.44 11.54
N ARG A 26 5.42 17.97 10.31
CA ARG A 26 4.40 18.45 9.36
C ARG A 26 3.08 17.68 9.43
N GLY A 27 3.07 16.49 10.04
CA GLY A 27 1.90 15.60 10.11
C GLY A 27 1.45 15.09 8.74
N ILE A 28 2.38 14.87 7.81
CA ILE A 28 2.13 14.37 6.46
C ILE A 28 3.15 13.29 6.12
N THR A 29 2.73 12.29 5.37
CA THR A 29 3.62 11.27 4.82
C THR A 29 4.47 11.85 3.68
N ILE A 30 5.78 11.67 3.72
CA ILE A 30 6.74 12.14 2.72
C ILE A 30 7.34 10.98 1.94
N ALA A 31 7.78 9.94 2.66
CA ALA A 31 8.33 8.73 2.07
C ALA A 31 7.30 7.60 2.09
N THR A 32 7.42 6.65 1.17
CA THR A 32 6.60 5.44 1.21
C THR A 32 6.94 4.62 2.44
N SER A 33 5.93 4.18 3.17
CA SER A 33 6.07 3.28 4.31
C SER A 33 5.39 1.94 4.02
N HIS A 34 5.96 0.86 4.54
CA HIS A 34 5.44 -0.49 4.33
C HIS A 34 4.97 -1.07 5.66
N VAL A 35 3.75 -1.59 5.66
CA VAL A 35 3.14 -2.24 6.82
C VAL A 35 2.51 -3.56 6.40
N GLU A 36 2.66 -4.59 7.23
CA GLU A 36 2.03 -5.89 7.00
C GLU A 36 0.77 -6.06 7.86
N TYR A 37 -0.22 -6.70 7.28
CA TYR A 37 -1.36 -7.23 8.03
C TYR A 37 -1.97 -8.42 7.30
N SER A 38 -2.74 -9.21 8.01
CA SER A 38 -3.46 -10.35 7.43
C SER A 38 -4.95 -10.15 7.55
N SER A 39 -5.69 -10.72 6.62
CA SER A 39 -7.10 -11.06 6.75
C SER A 39 -7.23 -12.54 7.15
N ASN A 40 -8.44 -13.09 7.07
CA ASN A 40 -8.63 -14.54 7.22
C ASN A 40 -8.04 -15.34 6.04
N ASP A 41 -8.02 -14.75 4.84
CA ASP A 41 -7.74 -15.45 3.59
C ASP A 41 -6.40 -15.05 2.99
N ARG A 42 -5.89 -13.85 3.30
CA ARG A 42 -4.70 -13.27 2.64
C ARG A 42 -3.77 -12.57 3.61
N HIS A 43 -2.51 -12.50 3.17
CA HIS A 43 -1.49 -11.64 3.77
C HIS A 43 -1.21 -10.45 2.85
N TYR A 44 -1.27 -9.25 3.41
CA TYR A 44 -1.12 -8.00 2.69
C TYR A 44 0.18 -7.28 3.06
N ALA A 45 0.90 -6.86 2.04
CA ALA A 45 1.93 -5.84 2.12
C ALA A 45 1.29 -4.49 1.76
N HIS A 46 1.05 -3.66 2.72
CA HIS A 46 0.45 -2.34 2.55
C HIS A 46 1.53 -1.29 2.36
N VAL A 47 1.46 -0.57 1.25
CA VAL A 47 2.35 0.57 0.97
C VAL A 47 1.57 1.85 1.25
N ASP A 48 1.99 2.59 2.27
CA ASP A 48 1.47 3.92 2.54
C ASP A 48 2.20 4.94 1.67
N CYS A 49 1.45 5.63 0.82
CA CYS A 49 1.97 6.57 -0.15
C CYS A 49 1.67 8.01 0.26
N PRO A 50 2.62 8.94 0.08
CA PRO A 50 2.36 10.35 0.32
C PRO A 50 1.26 10.88 -0.59
N GLY A 51 0.30 11.61 -0.01
CA GLY A 51 -0.81 12.20 -0.75
C GLY A 51 -0.57 13.64 -1.23
N HIS A 52 0.53 14.28 -0.81
CA HIS A 52 0.80 15.67 -1.12
C HIS A 52 1.50 15.83 -2.49
N ALA A 53 1.09 16.83 -3.26
CA ALA A 53 1.59 17.09 -4.62
C ALA A 53 3.11 17.21 -4.73
N ASP A 54 3.79 17.74 -3.70
CA ASP A 54 5.25 17.87 -3.67
C ASP A 54 5.98 16.51 -3.66
N TYR A 55 5.29 15.42 -3.29
CA TYR A 55 5.86 14.08 -3.13
C TYR A 55 5.33 13.05 -4.14
N VAL A 56 4.72 13.50 -5.22
CA VAL A 56 4.19 12.65 -6.32
C VAL A 56 5.23 11.63 -6.82
N LYS A 57 6.51 12.01 -6.82
CA LYS A 57 7.59 11.12 -7.24
C LYS A 57 7.68 9.84 -6.38
N ASN A 58 7.56 10.00 -5.06
CA ASN A 58 7.58 8.88 -4.12
C ASN A 58 6.28 8.04 -4.24
N MET A 59 5.15 8.70 -4.49
CA MET A 59 3.90 8.03 -4.76
C MET A 59 3.96 7.16 -6.03
N ILE A 60 4.57 7.64 -7.12
CA ILE A 60 4.73 6.86 -8.35
C ILE A 60 5.52 5.57 -8.09
N THR A 61 6.61 5.66 -7.33
CA THR A 61 7.45 4.50 -7.00
C THR A 61 6.68 3.47 -6.18
N GLY A 62 5.91 3.90 -5.18
CA GLY A 62 5.06 3.01 -4.39
C GLY A 62 3.92 2.41 -5.21
N ALA A 63 3.22 3.23 -5.99
CA ALA A 63 2.06 2.79 -6.77
C ALA A 63 2.39 1.76 -7.85
N ALA A 64 3.60 1.82 -8.43
CA ALA A 64 4.05 0.87 -9.46
C ALA A 64 4.16 -0.59 -8.95
N GLN A 65 4.18 -0.78 -7.63
CA GLN A 65 4.30 -2.10 -6.99
C GLN A 65 2.96 -2.71 -6.58
N MET A 66 1.86 -1.97 -6.72
CA MET A 66 0.56 -2.34 -6.15
C MET A 66 -0.19 -3.34 -7.03
N ASP A 67 -0.75 -4.37 -6.40
CA ASP A 67 -1.71 -5.31 -7.01
C ASP A 67 -3.15 -4.79 -6.88
N GLY A 68 -3.37 -3.73 -6.12
CA GLY A 68 -4.61 -2.99 -5.94
C GLY A 68 -4.38 -1.75 -5.10
N ALA A 69 -5.34 -0.83 -5.04
CA ALA A 69 -5.24 0.38 -4.26
C ALA A 69 -6.47 0.63 -3.39
N ILE A 70 -6.25 1.22 -2.22
CA ILE A 70 -7.29 1.82 -1.40
C ILE A 70 -7.25 3.32 -1.64
N LEU A 71 -8.29 3.87 -2.26
CA LEU A 71 -8.46 5.30 -2.41
C LEU A 71 -9.19 5.85 -1.19
N VAL A 72 -8.51 6.68 -0.41
CA VAL A 72 -9.11 7.31 0.78
C VAL A 72 -9.60 8.71 0.42
N VAL A 73 -10.91 8.94 0.62
CA VAL A 73 -11.56 10.24 0.36
C VAL A 73 -12.30 10.68 1.61
N SER A 74 -12.28 11.96 1.92
CA SER A 74 -13.05 12.52 3.03
C SER A 74 -14.53 12.60 2.67
N ALA A 75 -15.42 12.05 3.49
CA ALA A 75 -16.87 12.19 3.33
C ALA A 75 -17.34 13.64 3.50
N ALA A 76 -16.62 14.44 4.28
CA ALA A 76 -16.98 15.82 4.55
C ALA A 76 -16.52 16.79 3.43
N ASP A 77 -15.36 16.52 2.82
CA ASP A 77 -14.74 17.42 1.83
C ASP A 77 -15.00 16.97 0.38
N GLY A 78 -15.34 15.68 0.18
CA GLY A 78 -15.45 15.08 -1.15
C GLY A 78 -14.10 14.89 -1.86
N PRO A 79 -14.12 14.56 -3.17
CA PRO A 79 -12.91 14.40 -3.96
C PRO A 79 -12.23 15.76 -4.20
N MET A 80 -11.00 15.88 -3.73
CA MET A 80 -10.14 17.04 -3.87
C MET A 80 -9.30 16.97 -5.15
N PRO A 81 -8.63 18.05 -5.59
CA PRO A 81 -7.73 18.00 -6.76
C PRO A 81 -6.70 16.89 -6.70
N GLN A 82 -6.11 16.62 -5.53
CA GLN A 82 -5.18 15.53 -5.31
C GLN A 82 -5.82 14.15 -5.55
N THR A 83 -7.10 13.98 -5.25
CA THR A 83 -7.83 12.74 -5.51
C THR A 83 -7.80 12.39 -6.99
N ARG A 84 -8.00 13.38 -7.86
CA ARG A 84 -7.91 13.23 -9.32
C ARG A 84 -6.51 12.82 -9.77
N GLU A 85 -5.48 13.46 -9.21
CA GLU A 85 -4.09 13.14 -9.51
C GLU A 85 -3.74 11.70 -9.08
N HIS A 86 -4.21 11.26 -7.91
CA HIS A 86 -3.98 9.91 -7.41
C HIS A 86 -4.63 8.85 -8.30
N ILE A 87 -5.89 9.05 -8.74
CA ILE A 87 -6.58 8.14 -9.64
C ILE A 87 -5.87 8.08 -11.00
N LEU A 88 -5.49 9.24 -11.55
CA LEU A 88 -4.74 9.33 -12.80
C LEU A 88 -3.41 8.56 -12.71
N LEU A 89 -2.66 8.76 -11.63
CA LEU A 89 -1.39 8.06 -11.40
C LEU A 89 -1.60 6.55 -11.26
N ALA A 90 -2.59 6.13 -10.46
CA ALA A 90 -2.94 4.71 -10.33
C ALA A 90 -3.23 4.07 -11.71
N ARG A 91 -3.94 4.80 -12.57
CA ARG A 91 -4.20 4.35 -13.94
C ARG A 91 -2.93 4.25 -14.78
N GLN A 92 -2.06 5.26 -14.74
CA GLN A 92 -0.82 5.32 -15.51
C GLN A 92 0.20 4.24 -15.12
N VAL A 93 0.30 3.93 -13.83
CA VAL A 93 1.20 2.87 -13.35
C VAL A 93 0.59 1.47 -13.45
N GLY A 94 -0.68 1.36 -13.87
CA GLY A 94 -1.32 0.08 -14.16
C GLY A 94 -1.91 -0.62 -12.95
N VAL A 95 -2.31 0.10 -11.89
CA VAL A 95 -3.06 -0.47 -10.77
C VAL A 95 -4.34 -1.13 -11.30
N PRO A 96 -4.55 -2.43 -11.09
CA PRO A 96 -5.64 -3.16 -11.74
C PRO A 96 -7.02 -2.89 -11.12
N LYS A 97 -7.08 -2.60 -9.83
CA LYS A 97 -8.33 -2.41 -9.08
C LYS A 97 -8.17 -1.37 -7.98
N ILE A 98 -9.26 -0.63 -7.75
CA ILE A 98 -9.39 0.34 -6.65
C ILE A 98 -10.55 -0.09 -5.77
N VAL A 99 -10.38 0.03 -4.46
CA VAL A 99 -11.43 0.02 -3.45
C VAL A 99 -11.44 1.39 -2.78
N VAL A 100 -12.60 1.98 -2.56
CA VAL A 100 -12.70 3.30 -1.95
C VAL A 100 -13.04 3.19 -0.47
N PHE A 101 -12.33 3.95 0.36
CA PHE A 101 -12.69 4.17 1.76
C PHE A 101 -13.11 5.63 1.94
N LEU A 102 -14.42 5.84 2.13
CA LEU A 102 -14.99 7.17 2.41
C LEU A 102 -14.83 7.45 3.90
N ASN A 103 -13.74 8.14 4.23
CA ASN A 103 -13.29 8.38 5.60
C ASN A 103 -13.94 9.64 6.21
N LYS A 104 -13.82 9.81 7.53
CA LYS A 104 -14.38 10.91 8.31
C LYS A 104 -15.92 10.95 8.28
N ALA A 105 -16.58 9.81 8.16
CA ALA A 105 -18.03 9.73 8.18
C ALA A 105 -18.65 10.23 9.50
N ASP A 106 -17.86 10.27 10.57
CA ASP A 106 -18.22 10.85 11.86
C ASP A 106 -18.42 12.39 11.84
N GLN A 107 -18.01 13.05 10.75
CA GLN A 107 -18.15 14.51 10.57
C GLN A 107 -19.35 14.89 9.69
N VAL A 108 -20.08 13.91 9.18
CA VAL A 108 -21.19 14.12 8.25
C VAL A 108 -22.46 13.45 8.78
N ASP A 109 -23.41 14.28 9.20
CA ASP A 109 -24.70 13.81 9.70
C ASP A 109 -25.76 13.69 8.60
N ASP A 110 -25.50 14.27 7.41
CA ASP A 110 -26.44 14.31 6.28
C ASP A 110 -26.17 13.15 5.30
N PRO A 111 -27.09 12.17 5.21
CA PRO A 111 -26.96 11.06 4.26
C PRO A 111 -26.96 11.50 2.79
N GLU A 112 -27.68 12.58 2.44
CA GLU A 112 -27.74 13.07 1.06
C GLU A 112 -26.36 13.60 0.61
N LEU A 113 -25.64 14.21 1.52
CA LEU A 113 -24.27 14.66 1.24
C LEU A 113 -23.32 13.49 0.99
N GLN A 114 -23.45 12.42 1.78
CA GLN A 114 -22.62 11.22 1.57
C GLN A 114 -22.92 10.56 0.22
N GLU A 115 -24.19 10.46 -0.16
CA GLU A 115 -24.59 9.92 -1.47
C GLU A 115 -24.05 10.78 -2.63
N LEU A 116 -24.07 12.11 -2.48
CA LEU A 116 -23.51 13.02 -3.48
C LEU A 116 -22.01 12.82 -3.66
N VAL A 117 -21.26 12.74 -2.57
CA VAL A 117 -19.81 12.49 -2.60
C VAL A 117 -19.52 11.12 -3.23
N GLU A 118 -20.29 10.10 -2.91
CA GLU A 118 -20.14 8.79 -3.53
C GLU A 118 -20.38 8.84 -5.05
N MET A 119 -21.39 9.56 -5.52
CA MET A 119 -21.65 9.76 -6.95
C MET A 119 -20.49 10.48 -7.64
N GLU A 120 -19.96 11.54 -7.04
CA GLU A 120 -18.81 12.28 -7.58
C GLU A 120 -17.56 11.38 -7.70
N ILE A 121 -17.32 10.52 -6.72
CA ILE A 121 -16.21 9.56 -6.76
C ILE A 121 -16.41 8.55 -7.91
N ARG A 122 -17.62 8.02 -8.09
CA ARG A 122 -17.92 7.08 -9.17
C ARG A 122 -17.75 7.71 -10.55
N GLU A 123 -18.25 8.94 -10.74
CA GLU A 123 -18.04 9.69 -11.98
C GLU A 123 -16.56 9.93 -12.24
N LEU A 124 -15.79 10.30 -11.22
CA LEU A 124 -14.36 10.51 -11.33
C LEU A 124 -13.60 9.23 -11.70
N LEU A 125 -13.94 8.11 -11.09
CA LEU A 125 -13.34 6.81 -11.43
C LEU A 125 -13.65 6.42 -12.90
N ASN A 126 -14.88 6.64 -13.36
CA ASN A 126 -15.29 6.39 -14.75
C ASN A 126 -14.53 7.31 -15.72
N GLU A 127 -14.28 8.59 -15.37
CA GLU A 127 -13.50 9.53 -16.18
C GLU A 127 -12.07 9.01 -16.44
N TYR A 128 -11.46 8.33 -15.46
CA TYR A 128 -10.11 7.75 -15.56
C TYR A 128 -10.11 6.26 -15.92
N GLU A 129 -11.19 5.77 -16.53
CA GLU A 129 -11.31 4.39 -17.03
C GLU A 129 -11.20 3.29 -15.95
N PHE A 130 -11.55 3.58 -14.71
CA PHE A 130 -11.87 2.58 -13.71
C PHE A 130 -13.39 2.31 -13.71
N PRO A 131 -13.84 1.09 -13.38
CA PRO A 131 -15.27 0.76 -13.36
C PRO A 131 -15.95 1.40 -12.13
N GLY A 132 -16.21 2.71 -12.18
CA GLY A 132 -16.72 3.48 -11.05
C GLY A 132 -18.02 2.94 -10.47
N ASP A 133 -18.94 2.46 -11.33
CA ASP A 133 -20.23 1.92 -10.90
C ASP A 133 -20.08 0.61 -10.11
N ASP A 134 -19.09 -0.21 -10.48
CA ASP A 134 -18.81 -1.51 -9.86
C ASP A 134 -17.75 -1.41 -8.74
N THR A 135 -17.13 -0.24 -8.56
CA THR A 135 -16.08 -0.04 -7.53
C THR A 135 -16.71 -0.03 -6.14
N PRO A 136 -16.24 -0.90 -5.22
CA PRO A 136 -16.72 -0.90 -3.85
C PRO A 136 -16.36 0.40 -3.12
N ILE A 137 -17.34 0.99 -2.43
CA ILE A 137 -17.14 2.16 -1.57
C ILE A 137 -17.59 1.77 -0.17
N ILE A 138 -16.65 1.84 0.78
CA ILE A 138 -16.91 1.57 2.20
C ILE A 138 -16.84 2.90 2.96
N THR A 139 -17.94 3.23 3.65
CA THR A 139 -18.02 4.45 4.45
C THR A 139 -17.66 4.15 5.90
N GLY A 140 -16.77 4.97 6.49
CA GLY A 140 -16.33 4.78 7.86
C GLY A 140 -15.54 5.95 8.42
N SER A 141 -15.03 5.76 9.63
CA SER A 141 -14.13 6.69 10.32
C SER A 141 -12.93 5.94 10.87
N ALA A 142 -11.76 6.18 10.30
CA ALA A 142 -10.52 5.59 10.77
C ALA A 142 -10.20 6.01 12.21
N LEU A 143 -10.57 7.24 12.61
CA LEU A 143 -10.41 7.71 13.98
C LEU A 143 -11.26 6.89 14.96
N LYS A 144 -12.54 6.72 14.66
CA LYS A 144 -13.46 5.90 15.47
C LYS A 144 -12.99 4.46 15.58
N ALA A 145 -12.53 3.88 14.47
CA ALA A 145 -11.95 2.55 14.46
C ALA A 145 -10.68 2.44 15.33
N LEU A 146 -9.81 3.46 15.31
CA LEU A 146 -8.61 3.52 16.15
C LEU A 146 -8.96 3.60 17.64
N GLU A 147 -10.02 4.33 17.99
CA GLU A 147 -10.58 4.42 19.35
C GLU A 147 -11.26 3.14 19.81
N GLY A 148 -11.54 2.20 18.91
CA GLY A 148 -12.22 0.94 19.22
C GLY A 148 -13.74 1.05 19.23
N ASP A 149 -14.29 2.07 18.54
CA ASP A 149 -15.73 2.24 18.38
C ASP A 149 -16.34 1.07 17.60
N THR A 150 -17.39 0.48 18.14
CA THR A 150 -18.08 -0.68 17.57
C THR A 150 -19.31 -0.33 16.73
N SER A 151 -19.56 0.95 16.46
CA SER A 151 -20.59 1.39 15.53
C SER A 151 -20.25 1.01 14.09
N ASP A 152 -21.22 1.05 13.21
CA ASP A 152 -21.07 0.66 11.80
C ASP A 152 -19.95 1.42 11.07
N ILE A 153 -19.65 2.67 11.48
CA ILE A 153 -18.59 3.51 10.89
C ILE A 153 -17.22 3.32 11.55
N GLY A 154 -17.13 2.58 12.66
CA GLY A 154 -15.91 2.33 13.44
C GLY A 154 -15.14 1.08 12.99
N VAL A 155 -14.86 0.20 13.95
CA VAL A 155 -14.17 -1.07 13.72
C VAL A 155 -14.84 -1.93 12.64
N PRO A 156 -16.18 -2.08 12.60
CA PRO A 156 -16.85 -2.85 11.55
C PRO A 156 -16.60 -2.33 10.13
N ALA A 157 -16.50 -1.00 9.93
CA ALA A 157 -16.19 -0.44 8.62
C ALA A 157 -14.80 -0.86 8.12
N VAL A 158 -13.80 -0.87 9.00
CA VAL A 158 -12.44 -1.30 8.65
C VAL A 158 -12.40 -2.81 8.39
N GLN A 159 -13.13 -3.62 9.16
CA GLN A 159 -13.25 -5.05 8.90
C GLN A 159 -13.88 -5.32 7.55
N LYS A 160 -14.97 -4.61 7.21
CA LYS A 160 -15.62 -4.69 5.89
C LYS A 160 -14.68 -4.26 4.76
N LEU A 161 -13.86 -3.24 4.98
CA LEU A 161 -12.83 -2.85 4.00
C LEU A 161 -11.86 -4.00 3.72
N VAL A 162 -11.37 -4.68 4.75
CA VAL A 162 -10.43 -5.81 4.60
C VAL A 162 -11.10 -7.00 3.90
N GLU A 163 -12.34 -7.33 4.27
CA GLU A 163 -13.14 -8.36 3.60
C GLU A 163 -13.34 -8.02 2.12
N GLU A 164 -13.60 -6.74 1.81
CA GLU A 164 -13.78 -6.30 0.44
C GLU A 164 -12.47 -6.38 -0.38
N LEU A 165 -11.31 -6.14 0.25
CA LEU A 165 -10.01 -6.35 -0.40
C LEU A 165 -9.81 -7.82 -0.80
N ASP A 166 -10.22 -8.77 0.06
CA ASP A 166 -10.11 -10.21 -0.22
C ASP A 166 -10.92 -10.60 -1.46
N VAL A 167 -12.07 -9.97 -1.68
CA VAL A 167 -12.99 -10.26 -2.79
C VAL A 167 -12.63 -9.49 -4.06
N SER A 168 -12.35 -8.19 -3.93
CA SER A 168 -12.24 -7.28 -5.07
C SER A 168 -10.86 -7.21 -5.68
N ILE A 169 -9.78 -7.35 -4.88
CA ILE A 169 -8.42 -7.34 -5.40
C ILE A 169 -8.07 -8.72 -5.94
N PRO A 170 -7.73 -8.86 -7.23
CA PRO A 170 -7.34 -10.15 -7.79
C PRO A 170 -6.06 -10.67 -7.15
N GLU A 171 -5.95 -11.98 -6.99
CA GLU A 171 -4.69 -12.58 -6.61
C GLU A 171 -3.67 -12.39 -7.76
N PRO A 172 -2.50 -11.78 -7.50
CA PRO A 172 -1.54 -11.53 -8.56
C PRO A 172 -1.00 -12.85 -9.13
N ALA A 173 -1.01 -12.96 -10.46
CA ALA A 173 -0.39 -14.10 -11.13
C ALA A 173 1.14 -14.03 -10.91
N ARG A 174 1.69 -15.05 -10.29
CA ARG A 174 3.14 -15.14 -10.01
C ARG A 174 3.80 -16.13 -10.95
N ASP A 175 4.69 -15.64 -11.79
CA ASP A 175 5.48 -16.43 -12.74
C ASP A 175 6.65 -17.17 -12.02
N THR A 176 6.33 -18.10 -11.14
CA THR A 176 7.32 -18.80 -10.31
C THR A 176 8.24 -19.73 -11.10
N ASP A 177 7.83 -20.17 -12.31
CA ASP A 177 8.61 -21.07 -13.16
C ASP A 177 9.67 -20.34 -14.01
N LYS A 178 9.66 -19.02 -14.01
CA LYS A 178 10.67 -18.20 -14.68
C LYS A 178 11.91 -18.02 -13.80
N PRO A 179 13.04 -17.60 -14.39
CA PRO A 179 14.21 -17.17 -13.62
C PRO A 179 13.85 -16.06 -12.64
N PHE A 180 14.49 -16.07 -11.47
CA PHE A 180 14.33 -15.01 -10.49
C PHE A 180 14.70 -13.64 -11.08
N LEU A 181 13.81 -12.67 -10.91
CA LEU A 181 14.01 -11.28 -11.30
C LEU A 181 13.43 -10.36 -10.22
N MET A 182 14.27 -9.47 -9.71
CA MET A 182 13.89 -8.42 -8.78
C MET A 182 14.57 -7.12 -9.19
N PRO A 183 13.84 -6.14 -9.72
CA PRO A 183 14.36 -4.78 -9.88
C PRO A 183 14.77 -4.21 -8.53
N VAL A 184 15.99 -3.67 -8.46
CA VAL A 184 16.49 -3.03 -7.22
C VAL A 184 15.94 -1.62 -7.14
N GLU A 185 15.25 -1.32 -6.04
CA GLU A 185 14.65 -0.02 -5.77
C GLU A 185 15.51 0.82 -4.83
N ASP A 186 16.05 0.18 -3.79
CA ASP A 186 16.94 0.86 -2.86
C ASP A 186 18.07 -0.06 -2.39
N VAL A 187 19.13 0.53 -1.88
CA VAL A 187 20.34 -0.18 -1.43
C VAL A 187 20.81 0.38 -0.09
N PHE A 188 20.90 -0.50 0.89
CA PHE A 188 21.37 -0.14 2.24
C PHE A 188 22.59 -0.94 2.65
N THR A 189 23.37 -0.39 3.55
CA THR A 189 24.43 -1.13 4.22
C THR A 189 24.08 -1.26 5.69
N ILE A 190 23.92 -2.49 6.15
CA ILE A 190 23.60 -2.79 7.56
C ILE A 190 24.81 -3.41 8.23
N SER A 191 25.27 -2.82 9.34
CA SER A 191 26.39 -3.33 10.12
C SER A 191 26.13 -4.77 10.56
N GLY A 192 27.06 -5.68 10.22
CA GLY A 192 26.97 -7.10 10.54
C GLY A 192 26.15 -7.95 9.57
N ARG A 193 25.42 -7.34 8.63
CA ARG A 193 24.62 -8.04 7.60
C ARG A 193 25.15 -7.81 6.18
N GLY A 194 25.86 -6.72 5.93
CA GLY A 194 26.40 -6.38 4.60
C GLY A 194 25.48 -5.48 3.78
N THR A 195 25.56 -5.62 2.47
CA THR A 195 24.69 -4.90 1.54
C THR A 195 23.33 -5.55 1.47
N VAL A 196 22.30 -4.74 1.60
CA VAL A 196 20.90 -5.12 1.55
C VAL A 196 20.24 -4.36 0.42
N VAL A 197 19.48 -5.05 -0.41
CA VAL A 197 18.72 -4.44 -1.51
C VAL A 197 17.24 -4.68 -1.29
N THR A 198 16.42 -3.70 -1.66
CA THR A 198 14.97 -3.82 -1.65
C THR A 198 14.42 -3.83 -3.06
N GLY A 199 13.27 -4.43 -3.24
CA GLY A 199 12.54 -4.47 -4.50
C GLY A 199 11.42 -5.49 -4.48
N ARG A 200 10.55 -5.42 -5.49
CA ARG A 200 9.51 -6.39 -5.73
C ARG A 200 10.07 -7.56 -6.56
N ILE A 201 9.81 -8.79 -6.13
CA ILE A 201 10.10 -9.98 -6.95
C ILE A 201 9.06 -10.06 -8.06
N GLU A 202 9.49 -9.82 -9.30
CA GLU A 202 8.64 -9.85 -10.49
C GLU A 202 8.41 -11.28 -10.99
N THR A 203 9.45 -12.10 -11.01
CA THR A 203 9.37 -13.50 -11.46
C THR A 203 10.29 -14.41 -10.65
N GLY A 204 10.03 -15.70 -10.71
CA GLY A 204 10.86 -16.74 -10.11
C GLY A 204 10.75 -16.85 -8.60
N ILE A 205 11.63 -17.64 -8.05
CA ILE A 205 11.75 -17.92 -6.61
C ILE A 205 13.19 -17.70 -6.20
N VAL A 206 13.41 -17.09 -5.02
CA VAL A 206 14.73 -16.96 -4.42
C VAL A 206 14.74 -17.57 -3.02
N LYS A 207 15.82 -18.24 -2.67
CA LYS A 207 16.06 -18.83 -1.35
C LYS A 207 17.43 -18.42 -0.83
N THR A 208 17.57 -18.41 0.47
CA THR A 208 18.88 -18.26 1.11
C THR A 208 19.83 -19.36 0.63
N GLY A 209 20.99 -18.96 0.13
CA GLY A 209 22.00 -19.83 -0.46
C GLY A 209 22.00 -19.86 -1.99
N ASP A 210 20.99 -19.30 -2.64
CA ASP A 210 20.92 -19.27 -4.10
C ASP A 210 21.99 -18.31 -4.69
N PRO A 211 22.63 -18.70 -5.80
CA PRO A 211 23.48 -17.80 -6.56
C PRO A 211 22.64 -16.77 -7.30
N LEU A 212 23.09 -15.52 -7.29
CA LEU A 212 22.43 -14.40 -7.92
C LEU A 212 23.38 -13.64 -8.83
N GLU A 213 22.85 -13.08 -9.90
CA GLU A 213 23.55 -12.13 -10.77
C GLU A 213 22.99 -10.72 -10.53
N ILE A 214 23.89 -9.76 -10.30
CA ILE A 214 23.55 -8.33 -10.25
C ILE A 214 23.83 -7.76 -11.63
N VAL A 215 22.76 -7.40 -12.33
CA VAL A 215 22.81 -6.85 -13.69
C VAL A 215 22.49 -5.36 -13.65
N GLY A 216 23.27 -4.54 -14.33
CA GLY A 216 23.06 -3.10 -14.38
C GLY A 216 23.95 -2.42 -15.42
N ILE A 217 24.28 -1.14 -15.18
CA ILE A 217 25.12 -0.33 -16.08
C ILE A 217 26.57 -0.86 -16.10
N ASN A 218 27.03 -1.39 -14.97
CA ASN A 218 28.35 -2.00 -14.85
C ASN A 218 28.33 -3.46 -15.27
N ASP A 219 29.52 -4.07 -15.35
CA ASP A 219 29.66 -5.49 -15.63
C ASP A 219 28.85 -6.33 -14.63
N THR A 220 28.25 -7.41 -15.12
CA THR A 220 27.47 -8.34 -14.29
C THR A 220 28.35 -8.94 -13.20
N THR A 221 27.85 -8.94 -11.98
CA THR A 221 28.56 -9.45 -10.81
C THR A 221 27.77 -10.61 -10.19
N GLU A 222 28.45 -11.72 -9.93
CA GLU A 222 27.87 -12.85 -9.23
C GLU A 222 27.96 -12.68 -7.70
N THR A 223 26.91 -13.09 -7.01
CA THR A 223 26.83 -13.06 -5.55
C THR A 223 25.95 -14.21 -5.05
N THR A 224 25.80 -14.32 -3.74
CA THR A 224 24.94 -15.34 -3.12
C THR A 224 23.92 -14.65 -2.21
N CYS A 225 22.66 -15.09 -2.28
CA CYS A 225 21.61 -14.66 -1.37
C CYS A 225 21.91 -15.17 0.05
N THR A 226 22.18 -14.30 0.99
CA THR A 226 22.49 -14.65 2.38
C THR A 226 21.27 -14.57 3.30
N GLY A 227 20.20 -13.91 2.88
CA GLY A 227 18.95 -13.83 3.61
C GLY A 227 17.85 -13.22 2.75
N VAL A 228 16.62 -13.60 3.03
CA VAL A 228 15.40 -13.05 2.44
C VAL A 228 14.49 -12.66 3.60
N GLU A 229 14.05 -11.42 3.58
CA GLU A 229 13.10 -10.90 4.56
C GLU A 229 11.95 -10.22 3.79
N THR A 230 10.73 -10.33 4.27
CA THR A 230 9.55 -9.75 3.63
C THR A 230 9.00 -8.63 4.48
N VAL A 231 8.62 -7.58 3.83
CA VAL A 231 7.94 -6.33 4.20
C VAL A 231 8.42 -5.58 5.44
N SER A 232 8.45 -6.09 6.63
CA SER A 232 8.98 -5.38 7.82
C SER A 232 10.46 -5.03 7.68
N TYR A 233 11.15 -5.81 6.88
CA TYR A 233 12.47 -5.55 6.31
C TYR A 233 12.54 -6.28 4.98
N THR A 234 12.02 -5.70 3.91
CA THR A 234 12.15 -6.27 2.56
C THR A 234 13.60 -6.14 2.10
N HIS A 235 14.48 -6.96 2.64
CA HIS A 235 15.90 -6.81 2.40
C HIS A 235 16.50 -8.15 1.98
N LEU A 236 17.01 -8.19 0.78
CA LEU A 236 17.87 -9.25 0.34
C LEU A 236 19.30 -8.96 0.84
N THR A 237 19.82 -9.75 1.76
CA THR A 237 21.20 -9.57 2.24
C THR A 237 22.21 -10.17 1.28
N LEU A 238 23.08 -9.35 0.73
CA LEU A 238 24.17 -9.76 -0.13
C LEU A 238 25.51 -9.64 0.61
N PRO A 239 26.43 -10.64 0.51
CA PRO A 239 27.73 -10.52 1.12
C PRO A 239 28.54 -9.42 0.43
N THR A 240 29.01 -8.45 1.17
CA THR A 240 30.06 -7.55 0.73
C THR A 240 31.38 -8.28 0.74
N ARG A 241 32.06 -8.36 -0.39
CA ARG A 241 33.49 -8.64 -0.43
C ARG A 241 34.31 -7.39 -0.25
#